data_f78636802796872fdf31a50d71aa7f29
#
_entry.id   f78636802796872fdf31a50d71aa7f29
#
_cell.length_a   1.000
_cell.length_b   1.000
_cell.length_c   1.000
_cell.angle_alpha   90.00
_cell.angle_beta   90.00
_cell.angle_gamma   90.00
#
_symmetry.space_group_name_H-M   'P 1'
#
loop_
_entity.id
_entity.type
_entity.pdbx_description
1 polymer ?
#
loop_
_entity_poly.entity_id
_entity_poly.type
_entity_poly.pdbx_seq_one_letter_code
_entity_poly.pdbx_strand_id
1 'polypeptide(L)'
;MGGNGNYWVCAPNSQTNARNLNFNSGGVYPLNNNNRSYGFSVRPCRAFDKGVPRVFFSGMRYTFQQVHYLVTLAYIKARQEERSTPAQLEFELDLERNLKQLTRELYMLQWRPQPLDWFVHMDPTVREVFAPKFRDRIVSHVLFMMLSPVFERVFIFDSHSCRVGKGTLEGIERLEHNIRSVTNNYTTDAWCLNLDISGYFMSIVRSRLYEIIWETLGPYRRYFPDAMDYTLADYLITTFLSRDPLEGCVYHGDPKLIALVPPSKSLRFQKPGVGLPIGDVINQLNSNIYMNPFDQFVKRALKVLFNRYVDDGKQLDRSYQYLVECQERSGEFLDRELCLTLHPNKTTITNLYDTTYFLGAALLPYRRYAKNGAIGRFRAYIESVDAAIATGEPLDYPGILSRINSRLGYFQHFSEIKMIEKTIASTHYLRDVFAFTKDYKKAIIKPIVK
;
A
#
# COMPACT_ATOMS: atom_id res chain seq x y z
N MET A 1 -22.13 13.94 6.97
CA MET A 1 -22.03 14.92 5.88
C MET A 1 -21.13 14.31 4.82
N GLY A 2 -21.72 13.86 3.71
CA GLY A 2 -21.00 13.19 2.63
C GLY A 2 -20.23 14.19 1.80
N GLY A 3 -18.90 14.06 1.78
CA GLY A 3 -18.05 14.83 0.92
C GLY A 3 -18.11 14.29 -0.52
N ASN A 4 -18.67 15.08 -1.44
CA ASN A 4 -18.61 14.81 -2.87
C ASN A 4 -17.15 14.97 -3.36
N GLY A 5 -16.49 13.86 -3.67
CA GLY A 5 -15.19 13.86 -4.32
C GLY A 5 -15.35 14.05 -5.82
N ASN A 6 -15.11 15.24 -6.33
CA ASN A 6 -15.01 15.50 -7.77
C ASN A 6 -13.63 15.07 -8.26
N TYR A 7 -13.58 14.02 -9.05
CA TYR A 7 -12.36 13.60 -9.75
C TYR A 7 -12.41 14.07 -11.20
N TRP A 8 -11.44 14.88 -11.58
CA TRP A 8 -11.26 15.34 -12.95
C TRP A 8 -10.52 14.27 -13.74
N VAL A 9 -11.20 13.66 -14.71
CA VAL A 9 -10.54 12.87 -15.75
C VAL A 9 -10.13 13.85 -16.85
N CYS A 10 -8.83 14.09 -16.99
CA CYS A 10 -8.31 14.87 -18.11
C CYS A 10 -8.42 14.06 -19.41
N ALA A 11 -9.55 14.15 -20.09
CA ALA A 11 -9.63 13.93 -21.51
C ALA A 11 -9.75 15.32 -22.16
N PRO A 12 -8.78 15.80 -22.92
CA PRO A 12 -8.90 17.07 -23.60
C PRO A 12 -9.77 16.87 -24.84
N ASN A 13 -10.95 17.42 -24.81
CA ASN A 13 -11.69 17.72 -26.00
C ASN A 13 -11.92 19.23 -26.04
N SER A 14 -11.44 19.84 -27.14
CA SER A 14 -11.73 21.21 -27.62
C SER A 14 -12.09 22.22 -26.54
N GLN A 15 -11.50 23.34 -26.65
CA GLN A 15 -11.42 24.56 -25.85
C GLN A 15 -12.58 24.98 -24.92
N THR A 16 -13.66 24.23 -24.71
CA THR A 16 -14.84 24.74 -23.98
C THR A 16 -15.57 23.75 -23.06
N ASN A 17 -15.27 22.46 -22.97
CA ASN A 17 -16.05 21.60 -22.08
C ASN A 17 -15.20 20.48 -21.42
N ALA A 18 -14.92 20.63 -20.12
CA ALA A 18 -14.52 19.53 -19.27
C ALA A 18 -15.77 18.69 -18.93
N ARG A 19 -15.81 17.41 -19.31
CA ARG A 19 -16.91 16.52 -18.92
C ARG A 19 -16.76 16.09 -17.47
N ASN A 20 -17.71 16.53 -16.66
CA ASN A 20 -17.88 16.09 -15.28
C ASN A 20 -18.56 14.70 -15.27
N LEU A 21 -17.93 13.70 -14.67
CA LEU A 21 -18.57 12.43 -14.35
C LEU A 21 -19.08 12.51 -12.91
N ASN A 22 -20.36 12.86 -12.75
CA ASN A 22 -21.06 12.80 -11.47
C ASN A 22 -21.47 11.36 -11.18
N PHE A 23 -21.08 10.83 -10.03
CA PHE A 23 -21.52 9.52 -9.54
C PHE A 23 -22.48 9.74 -8.36
N ASN A 24 -23.74 9.44 -8.57
CA ASN A 24 -24.73 9.28 -7.52
C ASN A 24 -24.75 7.82 -7.05
N SER A 25 -25.05 7.60 -5.78
CA SER A 25 -25.09 6.32 -5.07
C SER A 25 -26.08 5.26 -5.60
N GLY A 26 -26.64 5.43 -6.79
CA GLY A 26 -27.60 4.54 -7.43
C GLY A 26 -27.23 4.09 -8.85
N GLY A 27 -26.03 4.37 -9.33
CA GLY A 27 -25.63 4.01 -10.69
C GLY A 27 -25.31 2.53 -10.87
N VAL A 28 -25.99 1.87 -11.81
CA VAL A 28 -25.70 0.51 -12.25
C VAL A 28 -24.36 0.50 -12.97
N TYR A 29 -23.38 -0.19 -12.39
CA TYR A 29 -22.05 -0.34 -12.96
C TYR A 29 -22.08 -1.29 -14.16
N PRO A 30 -21.53 -0.94 -15.35
CA PRO A 30 -21.53 -1.80 -16.54
C PRO A 30 -20.84 -3.15 -16.36
N LEU A 31 -19.99 -3.28 -15.33
CA LEU A 31 -19.28 -4.53 -15.01
C LEU A 31 -20.09 -5.51 -14.12
N ASN A 32 -21.32 -5.16 -13.72
CA ASN A 32 -22.11 -5.97 -12.80
C ASN A 32 -23.00 -7.04 -13.46
N ASN A 33 -23.03 -7.15 -14.78
CA ASN A 33 -23.80 -8.16 -15.49
C ASN A 33 -22.91 -9.25 -16.08
N ASN A 34 -22.27 -10.05 -15.23
CA ASN A 34 -21.71 -11.30 -15.68
C ASN A 34 -22.18 -12.46 -14.79
N ASN A 35 -23.34 -13.01 -15.14
CA ASN A 35 -23.65 -14.42 -14.94
C ASN A 35 -22.70 -15.25 -15.83
N ARG A 36 -21.43 -15.29 -15.53
CA ARG A 36 -20.51 -16.29 -16.04
C ARG A 36 -20.31 -17.29 -14.94
N SER A 37 -20.83 -18.49 -15.16
CA SER A 37 -20.36 -19.69 -14.51
C SER A 37 -18.83 -19.66 -14.54
N TYR A 38 -18.19 -19.66 -13.38
CA TYR A 38 -16.72 -19.65 -13.26
C TYR A 38 -16.17 -21.00 -13.73
N GLY A 39 -16.05 -21.16 -15.05
CA GLY A 39 -15.24 -22.19 -15.66
C GLY A 39 -13.82 -21.65 -15.80
N PHE A 40 -13.05 -21.62 -14.71
CA PHE A 40 -11.65 -21.23 -14.77
C PHE A 40 -10.83 -22.39 -15.36
N SER A 41 -10.29 -22.18 -16.55
CA SER A 41 -9.27 -23.08 -17.09
C SER A 41 -7.98 -22.92 -16.30
N VAL A 42 -7.48 -24.01 -15.75
CA VAL A 42 -6.12 -24.06 -15.16
C VAL A 42 -5.11 -23.68 -16.24
N ARG A 43 -4.48 -22.51 -16.12
CA ARG A 43 -3.37 -22.10 -16.96
C ARG A 43 -2.09 -22.25 -16.18
N PRO A 44 -1.07 -22.96 -16.70
CA PRO A 44 0.23 -23.00 -16.05
C PRO A 44 0.84 -21.60 -16.03
N CYS A 45 1.37 -21.18 -14.88
CA CYS A 45 2.12 -19.92 -14.75
C CYS A 45 3.36 -19.98 -15.67
N ARG A 46 3.34 -19.23 -16.77
CA ARG A 46 4.49 -19.11 -17.65
C ARG A 46 5.37 -17.95 -17.21
N ALA A 47 6.68 -18.17 -17.19
CA ALA A 47 7.65 -17.10 -17.02
C ALA A 47 7.49 -16.06 -18.15
N PHE A 48 7.79 -14.78 -17.84
CA PHE A 48 7.86 -13.73 -18.85
C PHE A 48 9.01 -14.07 -19.82
N ASP A 49 8.69 -14.69 -20.96
CA ASP A 49 9.64 -14.82 -22.06
C ASP A 49 9.83 -13.44 -22.72
N LYS A 50 11.08 -13.14 -23.14
CA LYS A 50 11.44 -11.87 -23.79
C LYS A 50 10.69 -11.57 -25.10
N GLY A 51 9.68 -12.37 -25.43
CA GLY A 51 8.90 -12.34 -26.67
C GLY A 51 7.39 -12.15 -26.51
N VAL A 52 6.90 -11.48 -25.46
CA VAL A 52 5.46 -11.12 -25.40
C VAL A 52 5.15 -10.23 -26.62
N PRO A 53 4.26 -10.62 -27.53
CA PRO A 53 3.93 -9.82 -28.70
C PRO A 53 3.39 -8.46 -28.21
N ARG A 54 4.03 -7.36 -28.61
CA ARG A 54 3.46 -6.02 -28.38
C ARG A 54 2.19 -5.92 -29.20
N VAL A 55 1.05 -5.93 -28.52
CA VAL A 55 -0.22 -5.70 -29.18
C VAL A 55 -0.31 -4.20 -29.43
N PHE A 56 -0.16 -3.80 -30.70
CA PHE A 56 -0.41 -2.41 -31.09
C PHE A 56 -1.92 -2.17 -31.01
N PHE A 57 -2.31 -1.36 -30.06
CA PHE A 57 -3.69 -0.99 -29.89
C PHE A 57 -4.04 0.17 -30.83
N SER A 58 -5.02 0.01 -31.69
CA SER A 58 -5.68 1.14 -32.36
C SER A 58 -6.50 1.89 -31.32
N GLY A 59 -6.13 3.11 -30.96
CA GLY A 59 -6.82 3.95 -29.97
C GLY A 59 -6.14 5.30 -29.91
N MET A 60 -6.73 6.23 -29.14
CA MET A 60 -6.19 7.56 -28.96
C MET A 60 -4.78 7.49 -28.33
N ARG A 61 -3.82 8.08 -29.04
CA ARG A 61 -2.48 8.35 -28.50
C ARG A 61 -2.47 9.76 -27.92
N TYR A 62 -1.83 9.92 -26.77
CA TYR A 62 -1.60 11.24 -26.23
C TYR A 62 -0.68 12.05 -27.15
N THR A 63 -0.98 13.35 -27.29
CA THR A 63 -0.07 14.32 -27.90
C THR A 63 1.15 14.52 -26.99
N PHE A 64 2.23 15.05 -27.55
CA PHE A 64 3.42 15.40 -26.76
C PHE A 64 3.07 16.31 -25.57
N GLN A 65 2.18 17.29 -25.74
CA GLN A 65 1.75 18.19 -24.69
C GLN A 65 0.96 17.49 -23.57
N GLN A 66 0.12 16.52 -23.92
CA GLN A 66 -0.61 15.71 -22.93
C GLN A 66 0.33 14.82 -22.11
N VAL A 67 1.32 14.19 -22.77
CA VAL A 67 2.36 13.43 -22.05
C VAL A 67 3.18 14.36 -21.15
N HIS A 68 3.55 15.56 -21.65
CA HIS A 68 4.29 16.54 -20.86
C HIS A 68 3.53 16.99 -19.62
N TYR A 69 2.24 17.27 -19.77
CA TYR A 69 1.36 17.61 -18.65
C TYR A 69 1.30 16.49 -17.61
N LEU A 70 1.13 15.24 -18.06
CA LEU A 70 1.09 14.06 -17.19
C LEU A 70 2.42 13.86 -16.44
N VAL A 71 3.56 14.01 -17.12
CA VAL A 71 4.91 13.95 -16.54
C VAL A 71 5.11 15.05 -15.49
N THR A 72 4.64 16.26 -15.77
CA THR A 72 4.74 17.39 -14.84
C THR A 72 3.92 17.14 -13.57
N LEU A 73 2.70 16.64 -13.69
CA LEU A 73 1.88 16.26 -12.53
C LEU A 73 2.53 15.13 -11.74
N ALA A 74 3.07 14.14 -12.41
CA ALA A 74 3.78 13.01 -11.78
C ALA A 74 5.04 13.48 -11.04
N TYR A 75 5.80 14.43 -11.62
CA TYR A 75 6.93 15.05 -10.93
C TYR A 75 6.49 15.76 -9.63
N ILE A 76 5.41 16.53 -9.65
CA ILE A 76 4.89 17.19 -8.46
C ILE A 76 4.54 16.16 -7.37
N LYS A 77 3.96 15.03 -7.74
CA LYS A 77 3.66 13.92 -6.81
C LYS A 77 4.92 13.27 -6.25
N ALA A 78 5.85 12.89 -7.11
CA ALA A 78 7.13 12.29 -6.71
C ALA A 78 7.91 13.20 -5.75
N ARG A 79 7.92 14.53 -6.03
CA ARG A 79 8.58 15.53 -5.21
C ARG A 79 7.96 15.67 -3.80
N GLN A 80 6.66 15.46 -3.64
CA GLN A 80 5.99 15.59 -2.35
C GLN A 80 6.54 14.60 -1.30
N GLU A 81 6.97 13.43 -1.75
CA GLU A 81 7.47 12.35 -0.90
C GLU A 81 8.98 12.40 -0.68
N GLU A 82 9.72 13.16 -1.52
CA GLU A 82 11.20 13.23 -1.49
C GLU A 82 11.73 14.68 -1.54
N ARG A 83 11.35 15.50 -0.60
CA ARG A 83 11.88 16.86 -0.54
C ARG A 83 13.32 16.86 -0.04
N SER A 84 14.19 17.55 -0.79
CA SER A 84 15.61 17.79 -0.41
C SER A 84 16.51 16.55 -0.41
N THR A 85 16.13 15.48 -1.14
CA THR A 85 17.08 14.40 -1.41
C THR A 85 18.08 14.83 -2.48
N PRO A 86 19.35 14.37 -2.42
CA PRO A 86 20.34 14.72 -3.45
C PRO A 86 19.87 14.42 -4.87
N ALA A 87 19.26 13.25 -5.10
CA ALA A 87 18.77 12.82 -6.40
C ALA A 87 17.64 13.73 -6.94
N GLN A 88 16.74 14.20 -6.07
CA GLN A 88 15.70 15.14 -6.43
C GLN A 88 16.28 16.51 -6.76
N LEU A 89 17.21 17.02 -5.93
CA LEU A 89 17.85 18.31 -6.18
C LEU A 89 18.67 18.31 -7.47
N GLU A 90 19.42 17.24 -7.75
CA GLU A 90 20.14 17.06 -9.01
C GLU A 90 19.20 17.11 -10.23
N PHE A 91 18.07 16.43 -10.16
CA PHE A 91 17.06 16.48 -11.22
C PHE A 91 16.49 17.88 -11.43
N GLU A 92 16.35 18.67 -10.36
CA GLU A 92 15.79 20.02 -10.39
C GLU A 92 16.79 21.09 -10.88
N LEU A 93 18.10 20.81 -10.93
CA LEU A 93 19.10 21.77 -11.47
C LEU A 93 18.83 22.13 -12.95
N ASP A 94 18.26 21.23 -13.73
CA ASP A 94 17.82 21.48 -15.10
C ASP A 94 16.41 20.92 -15.34
N LEU A 95 15.47 21.35 -14.50
CA LEU A 95 14.14 20.76 -14.40
C LEU A 95 13.39 20.73 -15.74
N GLU A 96 13.37 21.85 -16.45
CA GLU A 96 12.62 21.96 -17.71
C GLU A 96 13.17 21.01 -18.78
N ARG A 97 14.48 20.96 -18.94
CA ARG A 97 15.15 20.04 -19.87
C ARG A 97 14.90 18.60 -19.50
N ASN A 98 15.04 18.24 -18.23
CA ASN A 98 14.84 16.88 -17.72
C ASN A 98 13.40 16.41 -17.91
N LEU A 99 12.40 17.27 -17.64
CA LEU A 99 10.99 16.95 -17.89
C LEU A 99 10.70 16.79 -19.39
N LYS A 100 11.23 17.68 -20.24
CA LYS A 100 11.07 17.58 -21.70
C LYS A 100 11.71 16.32 -22.27
N GLN A 101 12.91 15.97 -21.79
CA GLN A 101 13.58 14.72 -22.19
C GLN A 101 12.75 13.51 -21.81
N LEU A 102 12.30 13.42 -20.54
CA LEU A 102 11.48 12.32 -20.05
C LEU A 102 10.16 12.23 -20.83
N THR A 103 9.53 13.36 -21.12
CA THR A 103 8.34 13.44 -21.98
C THR A 103 8.60 12.84 -23.35
N ARG A 104 9.72 13.21 -24.01
CA ARG A 104 10.09 12.69 -25.34
C ARG A 104 10.27 11.17 -25.30
N GLU A 105 10.95 10.66 -24.31
CA GLU A 105 11.18 9.22 -24.17
C GLU A 105 9.88 8.44 -23.98
N LEU A 106 8.94 8.97 -23.18
CA LEU A 106 7.62 8.36 -22.98
C LEU A 106 6.75 8.46 -24.24
N TYR A 107 6.71 9.63 -24.88
CA TYR A 107 5.95 9.86 -26.11
C TYR A 107 6.41 8.92 -27.24
N MET A 108 7.73 8.71 -27.36
CA MET A 108 8.34 7.84 -28.37
C MET A 108 8.37 6.36 -27.95
N LEU A 109 7.88 6.00 -26.75
CA LEU A 109 7.97 4.65 -26.16
C LEU A 109 9.42 4.12 -26.11
N GLN A 110 10.36 5.00 -25.74
CA GLN A 110 11.79 4.71 -25.70
C GLN A 110 12.37 4.76 -24.28
N TRP A 111 11.58 5.18 -23.29
CA TRP A 111 12.03 5.22 -21.92
C TRP A 111 12.54 3.84 -21.45
N ARG A 112 13.64 3.84 -20.72
CA ARG A 112 14.19 2.65 -20.06
C ARG A 112 14.46 2.99 -18.60
N PRO A 113 14.09 2.10 -17.67
CA PRO A 113 14.37 2.29 -16.24
C PRO A 113 15.87 2.17 -15.97
N GLN A 114 16.37 3.02 -15.08
CA GLN A 114 17.74 2.97 -14.57
C GLN A 114 17.87 1.85 -13.51
N PRO A 115 19.08 1.37 -13.20
CA PRO A 115 19.32 0.45 -12.11
C PRO A 115 18.74 0.96 -10.78
N LEU A 116 18.20 0.02 -9.98
CA LEU A 116 17.62 0.36 -8.67
C LEU A 116 18.72 0.56 -7.63
N ASP A 117 18.46 1.45 -6.68
CA ASP A 117 19.16 1.47 -5.41
C ASP A 117 18.51 0.47 -4.47
N TRP A 118 19.29 -0.37 -3.80
CA TRP A 118 18.72 -1.29 -2.84
C TRP A 118 19.45 -1.23 -1.49
N PHE A 119 18.70 -1.45 -0.43
CA PHE A 119 19.20 -1.44 0.94
C PHE A 119 18.33 -2.32 1.82
N VAL A 120 18.86 -2.68 2.99
CA VAL A 120 18.13 -3.45 4.00
C VAL A 120 17.57 -2.50 5.05
N HIS A 121 16.25 -2.53 5.22
CA HIS A 121 15.56 -1.82 6.29
C HIS A 121 15.29 -2.77 7.47
N MET A 122 15.57 -2.31 8.70
CA MET A 122 15.60 -3.17 9.89
C MET A 122 14.34 -3.05 10.76
N ASP A 123 13.63 -1.93 10.73
CA ASP A 123 12.52 -1.65 11.64
C ASP A 123 11.16 -1.60 10.91
N PRO A 124 10.11 -2.24 11.40
CA PRO A 124 10.04 -3.17 12.54
C PRO A 124 10.45 -4.61 12.17
N THR A 125 10.65 -4.89 10.89
CA THR A 125 11.07 -6.20 10.37
C THR A 125 12.09 -6.02 9.26
N VAL A 126 13.06 -6.94 9.19
CA VAL A 126 14.08 -6.94 8.15
C VAL A 126 13.44 -7.10 6.77
N ARG A 127 13.71 -6.15 5.86
CA ARG A 127 13.18 -6.15 4.48
C ARG A 127 14.22 -5.60 3.51
N GLU A 128 14.25 -6.15 2.31
CA GLU A 128 14.93 -5.52 1.18
C GLU A 128 14.02 -4.43 0.59
N VAL A 129 14.58 -3.27 0.35
CA VAL A 129 13.91 -2.15 -0.33
C VAL A 129 14.68 -1.84 -1.60
N PHE A 130 13.98 -1.76 -2.72
CA PHE A 130 14.53 -1.43 -4.04
C PHE A 130 13.91 -0.12 -4.50
N ALA A 131 14.67 0.95 -4.37
CA ALA A 131 14.21 2.30 -4.68
C ALA A 131 14.55 2.67 -6.13
N PRO A 132 13.58 3.09 -6.94
CA PRO A 132 13.88 3.66 -8.25
C PRO A 132 14.59 5.00 -8.11
N LYS A 133 15.44 5.34 -9.08
CA LYS A 133 16.02 6.69 -9.20
C LYS A 133 14.89 7.71 -9.34
N PHE A 134 15.11 8.95 -8.88
CA PHE A 134 14.05 9.98 -8.84
C PHE A 134 13.35 10.17 -10.20
N ARG A 135 14.12 10.17 -11.31
CA ARG A 135 13.58 10.21 -12.67
C ARG A 135 12.58 9.08 -12.97
N ASP A 136 12.92 7.86 -12.57
CA ASP A 136 12.08 6.68 -12.82
C ASP A 136 10.87 6.64 -11.88
N ARG A 137 11.01 7.20 -10.67
CA ARG A 137 9.88 7.39 -9.76
C ARG A 137 8.81 8.31 -10.36
N ILE A 138 9.22 9.34 -11.12
CA ILE A 138 8.25 10.15 -11.89
C ILE A 138 7.45 9.26 -12.84
N VAL A 139 8.10 8.33 -13.55
CA VAL A 139 7.41 7.41 -14.47
C VAL A 139 6.50 6.42 -13.73
N SER A 140 6.91 5.95 -12.56
CA SER A 140 6.04 5.15 -11.68
C SER A 140 4.76 5.91 -11.33
N HIS A 141 4.85 7.21 -11.01
CA HIS A 141 3.69 8.05 -10.78
C HIS A 141 2.86 8.29 -12.05
N VAL A 142 3.49 8.41 -13.24
CA VAL A 142 2.75 8.46 -14.52
C VAL A 142 1.87 7.24 -14.68
N LEU A 143 2.44 6.04 -14.54
CA LEU A 143 1.67 4.79 -14.68
C LEU A 143 0.62 4.65 -13.59
N PHE A 144 0.96 5.00 -12.34
CA PHE A 144 0.00 5.02 -11.22
C PHE A 144 -1.21 5.91 -11.52
N MET A 145 -0.98 7.13 -12.03
CA MET A 145 -2.06 8.07 -12.36
C MET A 145 -2.93 7.59 -13.52
N MET A 146 -2.37 6.81 -14.46
CA MET A 146 -3.14 6.20 -15.54
C MET A 146 -4.01 5.03 -15.07
N LEU A 147 -3.48 4.16 -14.20
CA LEU A 147 -4.15 2.92 -13.78
C LEU A 147 -5.08 3.11 -12.57
N SER A 148 -4.66 3.88 -11.58
CA SER A 148 -5.38 4.03 -10.31
C SER A 148 -6.86 4.40 -10.47
N PRO A 149 -7.29 5.35 -11.36
CA PRO A 149 -8.70 5.69 -11.51
C PRO A 149 -9.57 4.54 -12.02
N VAL A 150 -8.99 3.59 -12.76
CA VAL A 150 -9.70 2.41 -13.24
C VAL A 150 -9.84 1.37 -12.13
N PHE A 151 -8.72 1.07 -11.45
CA PHE A 151 -8.70 0.02 -10.44
C PHE A 151 -9.44 0.41 -9.15
N GLU A 152 -9.45 1.70 -8.77
CA GLU A 152 -10.26 2.18 -7.65
C GLU A 152 -11.75 1.88 -7.79
N ARG A 153 -12.27 1.72 -9.01
CA ARG A 153 -13.67 1.35 -9.28
C ARG A 153 -13.97 -0.12 -9.09
N VAL A 154 -12.95 -0.98 -9.19
CA VAL A 154 -13.11 -2.43 -9.12
C VAL A 154 -12.64 -3.02 -7.79
N PHE A 155 -11.81 -2.31 -7.04
CA PHE A 155 -11.41 -2.74 -5.71
C PHE A 155 -12.60 -2.79 -4.77
N ILE A 156 -12.63 -3.80 -3.91
CA ILE A 156 -13.63 -3.85 -2.84
C ILE A 156 -13.44 -2.68 -1.88
N PHE A 157 -14.54 -2.24 -1.24
CA PHE A 157 -14.47 -1.16 -0.26
C PHE A 157 -13.48 -1.47 0.88
N ASP A 158 -13.45 -2.72 1.35
CA ASP A 158 -12.71 -3.19 2.51
C ASP A 158 -11.26 -3.62 2.21
N SER A 159 -10.66 -3.15 1.09
CA SER A 159 -9.22 -3.16 0.82
C SER A 159 -8.63 -1.80 1.19
N HIS A 160 -7.68 -1.74 2.14
CA HIS A 160 -7.32 -0.50 2.84
C HIS A 160 -5.91 0.02 2.56
N SER A 161 -5.02 -0.79 1.98
CA SER A 161 -3.63 -0.39 1.77
C SER A 161 -3.44 0.47 0.51
N CYS A 162 -2.59 1.49 0.59
CA CYS A 162 -2.11 2.29 -0.55
C CYS A 162 -3.22 2.83 -1.46
N ARG A 163 -4.33 3.28 -0.88
CA ARG A 163 -5.48 3.88 -1.56
C ARG A 163 -5.82 5.24 -0.98
N VAL A 164 -6.30 6.16 -1.82
CA VAL A 164 -6.69 7.51 -1.38
C VAL A 164 -7.87 7.44 -0.39
N GLY A 165 -7.75 8.10 0.75
CA GLY A 165 -8.75 8.09 1.82
C GLY A 165 -8.82 6.78 2.60
N LYS A 166 -7.91 5.84 2.34
CA LYS A 166 -7.73 4.59 3.06
C LYS A 166 -6.41 4.61 3.84
N GLY A 167 -6.17 3.62 4.66
CA GLY A 167 -4.93 3.50 5.41
C GLY A 167 -5.11 2.68 6.68
N THR A 168 -4.11 2.71 7.54
CA THR A 168 -4.06 1.91 8.77
C THR A 168 -5.23 2.20 9.70
N LEU A 169 -5.51 3.48 9.97
CA LEU A 169 -6.57 3.86 10.92
C LEU A 169 -7.95 3.52 10.37
N GLU A 170 -8.22 3.87 9.11
CA GLU A 170 -9.49 3.54 8.45
C GLU A 170 -9.72 2.02 8.39
N GLY A 171 -8.66 1.25 8.12
CA GLY A 171 -8.71 -0.21 8.13
C GLY A 171 -9.07 -0.78 9.51
N ILE A 172 -8.50 -0.23 10.58
CA ILE A 172 -8.82 -0.62 11.97
C ILE A 172 -10.29 -0.28 12.30
N GLU A 173 -10.73 0.94 12.01
CA GLU A 173 -12.10 1.41 12.28
C GLU A 173 -13.13 0.61 11.48
N ARG A 174 -12.80 0.27 10.25
CA ARG A 174 -13.65 -0.57 9.43
C ARG A 174 -13.75 -2.00 9.95
N LEU A 175 -12.65 -2.59 10.42
CA LEU A 175 -12.68 -3.90 11.05
C LEU A 175 -13.52 -3.88 12.34
N GLU A 176 -13.38 -2.87 13.19
CA GLU A 176 -14.24 -2.71 14.37
C GLU A 176 -15.73 -2.62 14.01
N HIS A 177 -16.06 -1.86 12.95
CA HIS A 177 -17.42 -1.80 12.44
C HIS A 177 -17.93 -3.19 12.01
N ASN A 178 -17.11 -3.94 11.26
CA ASN A 178 -17.46 -5.27 10.79
C ASN A 178 -17.59 -6.28 11.94
N ILE A 179 -16.74 -6.19 12.98
CA ILE A 179 -16.84 -7.00 14.21
C ILE A 179 -18.18 -6.70 14.91
N ARG A 180 -18.53 -5.44 15.12
CA ARG A 180 -19.82 -5.08 15.73
C ARG A 180 -21.01 -5.56 14.91
N SER A 181 -20.91 -5.49 13.58
CA SER A 181 -21.97 -5.94 12.69
C SER A 181 -22.18 -7.46 12.77
N VAL A 182 -21.12 -8.27 12.69
CA VAL A 182 -21.24 -9.73 12.71
C VAL A 182 -21.65 -10.27 14.06
N THR A 183 -21.17 -9.64 15.17
CA THR A 183 -21.50 -10.02 16.55
C THR A 183 -22.82 -9.42 17.05
N ASN A 184 -23.55 -8.70 16.21
CA ASN A 184 -24.70 -7.90 16.65
C ASN A 184 -24.36 -7.05 17.89
N ASN A 185 -23.30 -6.26 17.78
CA ASN A 185 -22.77 -5.41 18.86
C ASN A 185 -22.37 -6.21 20.12
N TYR A 186 -21.65 -7.32 19.94
CA TYR A 186 -21.16 -8.23 20.98
C TYR A 186 -22.27 -8.94 21.80
N THR A 187 -23.39 -9.25 21.17
CA THR A 187 -24.46 -10.05 21.77
C THR A 187 -24.53 -11.47 21.22
N THR A 188 -23.82 -11.74 20.12
CA THR A 188 -23.80 -13.05 19.45
C THR A 188 -22.36 -13.48 19.19
N ASP A 189 -22.06 -14.76 19.38
CA ASP A 189 -20.75 -15.32 19.03
C ASP A 189 -20.46 -15.17 17.54
N ALA A 190 -19.22 -14.85 17.25
CA ALA A 190 -18.67 -14.84 15.90
C ALA A 190 -17.15 -15.03 15.93
N TRP A 191 -16.59 -15.39 14.79
CA TRP A 191 -15.19 -15.76 14.65
C TRP A 191 -14.52 -14.94 13.56
N CYS A 192 -13.20 -14.85 13.65
CA CYS A 192 -12.32 -14.23 12.66
C CYS A 192 -11.32 -15.26 12.14
N LEU A 193 -11.37 -15.52 10.85
CA LEU A 193 -10.31 -16.21 10.14
C LEU A 193 -9.24 -15.17 9.77
N ASN A 194 -8.08 -15.29 10.39
CA ASN A 194 -6.89 -14.49 10.10
C ASN A 194 -6.14 -15.15 8.95
N LEU A 195 -5.94 -14.42 7.85
CA LEU A 195 -5.19 -14.87 6.68
C LEU A 195 -3.84 -14.16 6.63
N ASP A 196 -2.76 -14.91 6.44
CA ASP A 196 -1.41 -14.40 6.19
C ASP A 196 -0.84 -15.15 4.97
N ILE A 197 -0.29 -14.42 4.00
CA ILE A 197 0.24 -15.01 2.78
C ILE A 197 1.76 -15.13 2.92
N SER A 198 2.29 -16.32 2.67
CA SER A 198 3.72 -16.60 2.77
C SER A 198 4.50 -15.80 1.74
N GLY A 199 5.41 -14.91 2.20
CA GLY A 199 6.32 -14.17 1.33
C GLY A 199 5.63 -13.38 0.21
N TYR A 200 4.48 -12.76 0.48
CA TYR A 200 3.56 -12.20 -0.51
C TYR A 200 4.24 -11.47 -1.67
N PHE A 201 4.97 -10.36 -1.42
CA PHE A 201 5.62 -9.60 -2.48
C PHE A 201 6.64 -10.43 -3.29
N MET A 202 7.28 -11.39 -2.65
CA MET A 202 8.28 -12.28 -3.27
C MET A 202 7.64 -13.41 -4.06
N SER A 203 6.34 -13.65 -3.90
CA SER A 203 5.60 -14.73 -4.57
C SER A 203 4.75 -14.25 -5.74
N ILE A 204 4.62 -12.95 -5.96
CA ILE A 204 3.81 -12.40 -7.06
C ILE A 204 4.42 -12.79 -8.42
N VAL A 205 3.65 -13.52 -9.22
CA VAL A 205 4.03 -13.90 -10.60
C VAL A 205 3.72 -12.76 -11.54
N ARG A 206 4.76 -12.13 -12.11
CA ARG A 206 4.63 -10.90 -12.91
C ARG A 206 3.84 -11.09 -14.20
N SER A 207 3.91 -12.27 -14.84
CA SER A 207 3.08 -12.60 -16.00
C SER A 207 1.60 -12.69 -15.63
N ARG A 208 1.28 -13.31 -14.47
CA ARG A 208 -0.11 -13.36 -13.98
C ARG A 208 -0.63 -11.98 -13.62
N LEU A 209 0.20 -11.13 -13.02
CA LEU A 209 -0.15 -9.72 -12.77
C LEU A 209 -0.49 -8.97 -14.06
N TYR A 210 0.30 -9.15 -15.12
CA TYR A 210 0.00 -8.58 -16.43
C TYR A 210 -1.37 -9.04 -16.96
N GLU A 211 -1.67 -10.33 -16.86
CA GLU A 211 -2.97 -10.88 -17.26
C GLU A 211 -4.12 -10.23 -16.45
N ILE A 212 -4.01 -10.16 -15.12
CA ILE A 212 -5.02 -9.55 -14.24
C ILE A 212 -5.24 -8.07 -14.59
N ILE A 213 -4.18 -7.33 -14.89
CA ILE A 213 -4.29 -5.93 -15.33
C ILE A 213 -5.16 -5.88 -16.59
N TRP A 214 -4.89 -6.72 -17.58
CA TRP A 214 -5.60 -6.70 -18.85
C TRP A 214 -6.99 -7.35 -18.80
N GLU A 215 -7.25 -8.27 -17.88
CA GLU A 215 -8.61 -8.76 -17.57
C GLU A 215 -9.53 -7.60 -17.13
N THR A 216 -8.97 -6.56 -16.51
CA THR A 216 -9.72 -5.35 -16.12
C THR A 216 -9.69 -4.28 -17.22
N LEU A 217 -8.53 -3.95 -17.76
CA LEU A 217 -8.35 -2.88 -18.74
C LEU A 217 -8.97 -3.21 -20.10
N GLY A 218 -8.97 -4.47 -20.51
CA GLY A 218 -9.52 -4.89 -21.80
C GLY A 218 -11.01 -4.58 -21.95
N PRO A 219 -11.89 -5.03 -21.00
CA PRO A 219 -13.28 -4.62 -20.98
C PRO A 219 -13.45 -3.09 -20.80
N TYR A 220 -12.70 -2.48 -19.89
CA TYR A 220 -12.78 -1.05 -19.64
C TYR A 220 -12.52 -0.24 -20.91
N ARG A 221 -11.52 -0.59 -21.70
CA ARG A 221 -11.18 0.05 -22.97
C ARG A 221 -12.32 -0.02 -24.00
N ARG A 222 -13.07 -1.12 -24.06
CA ARG A 222 -14.20 -1.27 -24.99
C ARG A 222 -15.27 -0.21 -24.76
N TYR A 223 -15.49 0.15 -23.48
CA TYR A 223 -16.49 1.16 -23.10
C TYR A 223 -15.91 2.58 -23.06
N PHE A 224 -14.62 2.71 -22.80
CA PHE A 224 -13.92 3.99 -22.62
C PHE A 224 -12.63 4.02 -23.44
N PRO A 225 -12.69 3.99 -24.79
CA PRO A 225 -11.51 3.88 -25.64
C PRO A 225 -10.56 5.10 -25.48
N ASP A 226 -11.09 6.25 -25.11
CA ASP A 226 -10.37 7.52 -25.00
C ASP A 226 -10.06 7.90 -23.53
N ALA A 227 -10.25 6.98 -22.57
CA ALA A 227 -10.00 7.28 -21.16
C ALA A 227 -8.51 7.47 -20.86
N MET A 228 -7.64 6.81 -21.61
CA MET A 228 -6.18 6.94 -21.50
C MET A 228 -5.48 6.50 -22.79
N ASP A 229 -4.19 6.83 -22.92
CA ASP A 229 -3.32 6.24 -23.95
C ASP A 229 -2.98 4.79 -23.54
N TYR A 230 -3.76 3.84 -24.03
CA TYR A 230 -3.56 2.40 -23.71
C TYR A 230 -2.27 1.84 -24.28
N THR A 231 -1.71 2.44 -25.34
CA THR A 231 -0.42 2.04 -25.90
C THR A 231 0.73 2.44 -24.97
N LEU A 232 0.68 3.66 -24.42
CA LEU A 232 1.65 4.11 -23.42
C LEU A 232 1.50 3.29 -22.13
N ALA A 233 0.26 3.02 -21.68
CA ALA A 233 0.01 2.21 -20.50
C ALA A 233 0.59 0.81 -20.65
N ASP A 234 0.32 0.10 -21.76
CA ASP A 234 0.86 -1.24 -22.04
C ASP A 234 2.38 -1.25 -22.10
N TYR A 235 2.95 -0.25 -22.79
CA TYR A 235 4.39 -0.09 -22.86
C TYR A 235 5.04 0.04 -21.48
N LEU A 236 4.45 0.85 -20.59
CA LEU A 236 4.95 1.03 -19.23
C LEU A 236 4.73 -0.20 -18.37
N ILE A 237 3.54 -0.80 -18.39
CA ILE A 237 3.23 -2.04 -17.67
C ILE A 237 4.24 -3.12 -18.05
N THR A 238 4.42 -3.36 -19.35
CA THR A 238 5.35 -4.37 -19.86
C THR A 238 6.79 -4.05 -19.43
N THR A 239 7.23 -2.79 -19.53
CA THR A 239 8.58 -2.37 -19.14
C THR A 239 8.85 -2.59 -17.67
N PHE A 240 7.90 -2.21 -16.78
CA PHE A 240 8.05 -2.43 -15.34
C PHE A 240 8.03 -3.92 -14.95
N LEU A 241 7.13 -4.71 -15.54
CA LEU A 241 6.98 -6.12 -15.17
C LEU A 241 8.05 -7.04 -15.81
N SER A 242 8.61 -6.69 -16.96
CA SER A 242 9.69 -7.48 -17.61
C SER A 242 11.07 -7.18 -17.05
N ARG A 243 11.24 -6.06 -16.33
CA ARG A 243 12.51 -5.68 -15.73
C ARG A 243 12.98 -6.73 -14.70
N ASP A 244 14.27 -7.09 -14.75
CA ASP A 244 14.90 -7.75 -13.61
C ASP A 244 15.30 -6.69 -12.56
N PRO A 245 14.70 -6.71 -11.34
CA PRO A 245 15.03 -5.73 -10.31
C PRO A 245 16.49 -5.80 -9.82
N LEU A 246 17.16 -6.92 -10.04
CA LEU A 246 18.53 -7.16 -9.61
C LEU A 246 19.56 -6.72 -10.67
N GLU A 247 19.13 -6.50 -11.91
CA GLU A 247 20.04 -6.13 -13.00
C GLU A 247 20.66 -4.74 -12.73
N GLY A 248 21.98 -4.73 -12.50
CA GLY A 248 22.75 -3.50 -12.26
C GLY A 248 22.40 -2.76 -10.98
N CYS A 249 21.62 -3.35 -10.06
CA CYS A 249 21.23 -2.66 -8.82
C CYS A 249 22.45 -2.33 -7.94
N VAL A 250 22.40 -1.20 -7.26
CA VAL A 250 23.47 -0.69 -6.39
C VAL A 250 23.04 -0.83 -4.92
N TYR A 251 23.87 -1.55 -4.14
CA TYR A 251 23.62 -1.70 -2.70
C TYR A 251 24.10 -0.48 -1.92
N HIS A 252 23.27 -0.01 -1.00
CA HIS A 252 23.58 1.06 -0.05
C HIS A 252 23.40 0.56 1.38
N GLY A 253 24.46 0.58 2.16
CA GLY A 253 24.44 0.20 3.58
C GLY A 253 25.54 -0.77 3.99
N ASP A 254 25.45 -1.31 5.20
CA ASP A 254 26.39 -2.32 5.69
C ASP A 254 26.11 -3.68 5.03
N PRO A 255 27.06 -4.27 4.27
CA PRO A 255 26.89 -5.56 3.63
C PRO A 255 26.51 -6.71 4.59
N LYS A 256 26.84 -6.58 5.88
CA LYS A 256 26.46 -7.57 6.90
C LYS A 256 24.94 -7.70 7.07
N LEU A 257 24.19 -6.62 6.81
CA LEU A 257 22.73 -6.63 6.93
C LEU A 257 22.07 -7.52 5.89
N ILE A 258 22.72 -7.75 4.76
CA ILE A 258 22.21 -8.61 3.68
C ILE A 258 21.98 -10.04 4.18
N ALA A 259 22.87 -10.54 5.04
CA ALA A 259 22.76 -11.89 5.61
C ALA A 259 21.59 -12.05 6.59
N LEU A 260 21.03 -10.94 7.10
CA LEU A 260 19.90 -10.97 8.02
C LEU A 260 18.55 -11.11 7.30
N VAL A 261 18.51 -10.92 5.97
CA VAL A 261 17.29 -11.04 5.18
C VAL A 261 16.99 -12.52 4.92
N PRO A 262 15.85 -13.03 5.41
CA PRO A 262 15.48 -14.43 5.15
C PRO A 262 15.30 -14.67 3.64
N PRO A 263 15.69 -15.84 3.10
CA PRO A 263 15.52 -16.18 1.68
C PRO A 263 14.08 -15.98 1.15
N SER A 264 13.08 -16.30 1.98
CA SER A 264 11.66 -16.12 1.64
C SER A 264 11.21 -14.65 1.53
N LYS A 265 12.05 -13.70 1.96
CA LYS A 265 11.80 -12.24 1.91
C LYS A 265 12.78 -11.49 1.03
N SER A 266 13.55 -12.20 0.20
CA SER A 266 14.57 -11.63 -0.67
C SER A 266 14.28 -11.97 -2.12
N LEU A 267 14.35 -10.96 -3.00
CA LEU A 267 14.22 -11.14 -4.46
C LEU A 267 15.36 -11.97 -5.04
N ARG A 268 16.53 -11.98 -4.41
CA ARG A 268 17.73 -12.71 -4.88
C ARG A 268 17.54 -14.23 -4.92
N PHE A 269 16.58 -14.75 -4.19
CA PHE A 269 16.27 -16.19 -4.13
C PHE A 269 15.01 -16.57 -4.90
N GLN A 270 14.40 -15.61 -5.62
CA GLN A 270 13.21 -15.88 -6.41
C GLN A 270 13.57 -16.28 -7.85
N LYS A 271 12.65 -17.01 -8.48
CA LYS A 271 12.78 -17.39 -9.90
C LYS A 271 12.64 -16.15 -10.79
N PRO A 272 13.26 -16.12 -11.97
CA PRO A 272 13.01 -15.04 -12.95
C PRO A 272 11.51 -14.86 -13.20
N GLY A 273 11.04 -13.61 -13.25
CA GLY A 273 9.62 -13.29 -13.45
C GLY A 273 8.75 -13.40 -12.19
N VAL A 274 9.31 -13.76 -11.04
CA VAL A 274 8.61 -13.83 -9.75
C VAL A 274 9.13 -12.77 -8.79
N GLY A 275 8.24 -12.19 -8.01
CA GLY A 275 8.50 -11.15 -7.02
C GLY A 275 8.38 -9.73 -7.56
N LEU A 276 7.83 -8.85 -6.71
CA LEU A 276 7.80 -7.40 -6.93
C LEU A 276 8.75 -6.71 -5.95
N PRO A 277 9.59 -5.78 -6.43
CA PRO A 277 10.45 -4.99 -5.55
C PRO A 277 9.60 -4.08 -4.64
N ILE A 278 9.96 -4.02 -3.36
CA ILE A 278 9.36 -3.11 -2.38
C ILE A 278 10.09 -1.77 -2.47
N GLY A 279 9.35 -0.65 -2.50
CA GLY A 279 9.91 0.71 -2.49
C GLY A 279 9.44 1.60 -3.64
N ASP A 280 8.46 1.16 -4.44
CA ASP A 280 7.90 1.93 -5.54
C ASP A 280 6.36 1.98 -5.46
N VAL A 281 5.77 3.16 -5.72
CA VAL A 281 4.32 3.40 -5.67
C VAL A 281 3.54 2.51 -6.64
N ILE A 282 4.09 2.24 -7.82
CA ILE A 282 3.41 1.37 -8.79
C ILE A 282 3.33 -0.08 -8.31
N ASN A 283 4.32 -0.56 -7.55
CA ASN A 283 4.29 -1.91 -7.00
C ASN A 283 3.32 -2.05 -5.83
N GLN A 284 3.03 -0.97 -5.13
CA GLN A 284 1.95 -0.91 -4.14
C GLN A 284 0.57 -1.07 -4.82
N LEU A 285 0.34 -0.35 -5.92
CA LEU A 285 -0.89 -0.52 -6.72
C LEU A 285 -0.96 -1.93 -7.31
N ASN A 286 0.13 -2.41 -7.89
CA ASN A 286 0.24 -3.74 -8.49
C ASN A 286 -0.08 -4.85 -7.49
N SER A 287 0.34 -4.71 -6.23
CA SER A 287 0.00 -5.67 -5.17
C SER A 287 -1.50 -5.72 -4.89
N ASN A 288 -2.18 -4.58 -4.87
CA ASN A 288 -3.64 -4.54 -4.73
C ASN A 288 -4.36 -5.11 -5.96
N ILE A 289 -3.86 -4.82 -7.16
CA ILE A 289 -4.40 -5.38 -8.40
C ILE A 289 -4.28 -6.91 -8.40
N TYR A 290 -3.13 -7.44 -7.96
CA TYR A 290 -2.89 -8.88 -7.89
C TYR A 290 -3.85 -9.60 -6.95
N MET A 291 -4.21 -8.97 -5.83
CA MET A 291 -5.16 -9.52 -4.85
C MET A 291 -6.63 -9.28 -5.20
N ASN A 292 -6.94 -8.40 -6.16
CA ASN A 292 -8.33 -8.07 -6.47
C ASN A 292 -9.18 -9.28 -6.88
N PRO A 293 -8.72 -10.27 -7.67
CA PRO A 293 -9.50 -11.48 -7.94
C PRO A 293 -9.88 -12.24 -6.68
N PHE A 294 -8.95 -12.35 -5.70
CA PHE A 294 -9.23 -12.96 -4.40
C PHE A 294 -10.24 -12.14 -3.58
N ASP A 295 -10.09 -10.82 -3.54
CA ASP A 295 -11.03 -9.93 -2.87
C ASP A 295 -12.47 -10.12 -3.41
N GLN A 296 -12.61 -10.21 -4.74
CA GLN A 296 -13.89 -10.45 -5.40
C GLN A 296 -14.45 -11.86 -5.09
N PHE A 297 -13.57 -12.87 -5.05
CA PHE A 297 -13.96 -14.23 -4.66
C PHE A 297 -14.51 -14.28 -3.23
N VAL A 298 -13.80 -13.68 -2.26
CA VAL A 298 -14.25 -13.64 -0.87
C VAL A 298 -15.59 -12.91 -0.73
N LYS A 299 -15.74 -11.74 -1.36
CA LYS A 299 -16.97 -10.94 -1.23
C LYS A 299 -18.16 -11.53 -1.96
N ARG A 300 -17.97 -12.21 -3.10
CA ARG A 300 -19.07 -12.67 -3.98
C ARG A 300 -19.36 -14.16 -3.88
N ALA A 301 -18.34 -15.00 -3.71
CA ALA A 301 -18.49 -16.43 -3.64
C ALA A 301 -18.56 -16.94 -2.19
N LEU A 302 -17.70 -16.47 -1.29
CA LEU A 302 -17.74 -16.82 0.13
C LEU A 302 -18.78 -15.98 0.89
N LYS A 303 -19.02 -14.71 0.47
CA LYS A 303 -20.04 -13.80 1.05
C LYS A 303 -19.84 -13.52 2.55
N VAL A 304 -18.63 -13.59 3.03
CA VAL A 304 -18.25 -13.22 4.41
C VAL A 304 -17.87 -11.74 4.50
N LEU A 305 -17.91 -11.17 5.70
CA LEU A 305 -17.34 -9.85 5.93
C LEU A 305 -15.81 -9.98 5.83
N PHE A 306 -15.18 -9.08 5.08
CA PHE A 306 -13.77 -9.19 4.73
C PHE A 306 -13.07 -7.84 4.80
N ASN A 307 -11.94 -7.78 5.50
CA ASN A 307 -11.03 -6.64 5.53
C ASN A 307 -9.65 -7.12 5.09
N ARG A 308 -8.97 -6.34 4.23
CA ARG A 308 -7.61 -6.65 3.79
C ARG A 308 -6.69 -5.43 3.81
N TYR A 309 -5.48 -5.66 4.28
CA TYR A 309 -4.39 -4.70 4.20
C TYR A 309 -3.15 -5.40 3.64
N VAL A 310 -2.86 -5.22 2.36
CA VAL A 310 -1.82 -5.95 1.60
C VAL A 310 -2.09 -7.46 1.65
N ASP A 311 -1.33 -8.21 2.43
CA ASP A 311 -1.40 -9.66 2.64
C ASP A 311 -2.15 -10.07 3.92
N ASP A 312 -2.38 -9.14 4.85
CA ASP A 312 -3.12 -9.38 6.09
C ASP A 312 -4.64 -9.30 5.83
N GLY A 313 -5.30 -10.44 5.78
CA GLY A 313 -6.74 -10.59 5.55
C GLY A 313 -7.49 -11.02 6.80
N LYS A 314 -8.72 -10.48 7.00
CA LYS A 314 -9.63 -10.85 8.08
C LYS A 314 -10.99 -11.20 7.49
N GLN A 315 -11.39 -12.47 7.56
CA GLN A 315 -12.73 -12.94 7.21
C GLN A 315 -13.52 -13.17 8.49
N LEU A 316 -14.76 -12.65 8.56
CA LEU A 316 -15.58 -12.74 9.76
C LEU A 316 -16.93 -13.40 9.44
N ASP A 317 -17.31 -14.37 10.27
CA ASP A 317 -18.62 -15.02 10.20
C ASP A 317 -19.08 -15.49 11.58
N ARG A 318 -20.38 -15.77 11.71
CA ARG A 318 -20.99 -16.35 12.92
C ARG A 318 -20.76 -17.86 13.04
N SER A 319 -20.46 -18.51 11.93
CA SER A 319 -20.21 -19.95 11.92
C SER A 319 -18.72 -20.25 11.88
N TYR A 320 -18.20 -20.86 12.94
CA TYR A 320 -16.84 -21.38 12.99
C TYR A 320 -16.61 -22.40 11.84
N GLN A 321 -17.54 -23.32 11.69
CA GLN A 321 -17.42 -24.38 10.68
C GLN A 321 -17.40 -23.81 9.25
N TYR A 322 -18.17 -22.75 8.98
CA TYR A 322 -18.13 -22.09 7.69
C TYR A 322 -16.79 -21.37 7.45
N LEU A 323 -16.17 -20.79 8.48
CA LEU A 323 -14.84 -20.21 8.34
C LEU A 323 -13.75 -21.27 8.09
N VAL A 324 -13.90 -22.51 8.60
CA VAL A 324 -13.02 -23.62 8.23
C VAL A 324 -13.14 -23.92 6.75
N GLU A 325 -14.35 -24.03 6.20
CA GLU A 325 -14.58 -24.17 4.76
C GLU A 325 -14.02 -22.98 3.97
N CYS A 326 -14.20 -21.75 4.47
CA CYS A 326 -13.65 -20.55 3.85
C CYS A 326 -12.11 -20.56 3.80
N GLN A 327 -11.45 -21.10 4.84
CA GLN A 327 -10.00 -21.24 4.86
C GLN A 327 -9.51 -22.18 3.75
N GLU A 328 -10.11 -23.34 3.60
CA GLU A 328 -9.77 -24.31 2.56
C GLU A 328 -9.97 -23.73 1.18
N ARG A 329 -11.16 -23.17 0.90
CA ARG A 329 -11.50 -22.55 -0.39
C ARG A 329 -10.65 -21.33 -0.70
N SER A 330 -10.28 -20.54 0.31
CA SER A 330 -9.34 -19.41 0.15
C SER A 330 -7.95 -19.90 -0.24
N GLY A 331 -7.46 -20.95 0.41
CA GLY A 331 -6.17 -21.60 0.09
C GLY A 331 -6.14 -22.12 -1.35
N GLU A 332 -7.16 -22.88 -1.75
CA GLU A 332 -7.28 -23.41 -3.12
C GLU A 332 -7.33 -22.29 -4.18
N PHE A 333 -8.10 -21.22 -3.91
CA PHE A 333 -8.19 -20.10 -4.83
C PHE A 333 -6.84 -19.38 -4.99
N LEU A 334 -6.17 -19.07 -3.86
CA LEU A 334 -4.88 -18.38 -3.87
C LEU A 334 -3.81 -19.19 -4.61
N ASP A 335 -3.74 -20.50 -4.37
CA ASP A 335 -2.79 -21.37 -5.05
C ASP A 335 -3.07 -21.46 -6.56
N ARG A 336 -4.29 -21.80 -6.93
CA ARG A 336 -4.67 -22.05 -8.32
C ARG A 336 -4.67 -20.79 -9.18
N GLU A 337 -5.23 -19.68 -8.69
CA GLU A 337 -5.47 -18.47 -9.49
C GLU A 337 -4.34 -17.45 -9.39
N LEU A 338 -3.61 -17.45 -8.26
CA LEU A 338 -2.61 -16.43 -7.95
C LEU A 338 -1.22 -17.01 -7.63
N CYS A 339 -1.05 -18.34 -7.61
CA CYS A 339 0.21 -18.99 -7.22
C CYS A 339 0.72 -18.51 -5.84
N LEU A 340 -0.20 -18.24 -4.92
CA LEU A 340 0.08 -17.78 -3.56
C LEU A 340 -0.28 -18.87 -2.55
N THR A 341 0.48 -18.97 -1.47
CA THR A 341 0.27 -19.95 -0.42
C THR A 341 -0.03 -19.29 0.92
N LEU A 342 -1.09 -19.73 1.61
CA LEU A 342 -1.37 -19.33 2.98
C LEU A 342 -0.27 -19.78 3.92
N HIS A 343 0.08 -18.93 4.89
CA HIS A 343 1.09 -19.27 5.89
C HIS A 343 0.51 -20.28 6.90
N PRO A 344 1.04 -21.53 6.99
CA PRO A 344 0.40 -22.61 7.75
C PRO A 344 0.23 -22.30 9.25
N ASN A 345 1.20 -21.61 9.85
CA ASN A 345 1.20 -21.34 11.28
C ASN A 345 0.60 -19.99 11.68
N LYS A 346 0.24 -19.13 10.71
CA LYS A 346 -0.33 -17.81 10.99
C LYS A 346 -1.77 -17.67 10.50
N THR A 347 -2.24 -18.63 9.71
CA THR A 347 -3.65 -18.71 9.33
C THR A 347 -4.39 -19.41 10.48
N THR A 348 -5.23 -18.64 11.18
CA THR A 348 -5.89 -19.11 12.42
C THR A 348 -7.31 -18.58 12.51
N ILE A 349 -8.21 -19.33 13.14
CA ILE A 349 -9.56 -18.87 13.46
C ILE A 349 -9.61 -18.58 14.97
N THR A 350 -10.03 -17.35 15.31
CA THR A 350 -10.13 -16.87 16.69
C THR A 350 -11.54 -16.38 16.98
N ASN A 351 -12.00 -16.49 18.22
CA ASN A 351 -13.27 -15.90 18.66
C ASN A 351 -13.13 -14.38 18.72
N LEU A 352 -14.17 -13.63 18.30
CA LEU A 352 -14.15 -12.16 18.30
C LEU A 352 -14.33 -11.52 19.68
N TYR A 353 -14.61 -12.30 20.71
CA TYR A 353 -14.51 -11.86 22.11
C TYR A 353 -13.07 -11.87 22.64
N ASP A 354 -12.19 -12.65 21.99
CA ASP A 354 -10.75 -12.60 22.22
C ASP A 354 -10.13 -11.40 21.54
N THR A 355 -8.84 -11.14 21.85
CA THR A 355 -8.11 -10.04 21.22
C THR A 355 -7.87 -10.32 19.74
N THR A 356 -8.44 -9.47 18.88
CA THR A 356 -8.17 -9.48 17.45
C THR A 356 -7.06 -8.47 17.11
N TYR A 357 -5.94 -8.97 16.57
CA TYR A 357 -4.82 -8.11 16.16
C TYR A 357 -4.94 -7.71 14.68
N PHE A 358 -4.88 -6.40 14.41
CA PHE A 358 -4.86 -5.87 13.04
C PHE A 358 -4.11 -4.55 12.98
N LEU A 359 -3.18 -4.39 12.06
CA LEU A 359 -2.44 -3.16 11.75
C LEU A 359 -1.84 -2.43 12.99
N GLY A 360 -1.35 -3.19 13.94
CA GLY A 360 -0.77 -2.63 15.16
C GLY A 360 -1.77 -2.32 16.27
N ALA A 361 -3.07 -2.55 16.03
CA ALA A 361 -4.12 -2.51 17.03
C ALA A 361 -4.38 -3.88 17.66
N ALA A 362 -4.82 -3.87 18.91
CA ALA A 362 -5.41 -4.98 19.64
C ALA A 362 -6.87 -4.61 19.94
N LEU A 363 -7.79 -5.24 19.24
CA LEU A 363 -9.23 -4.97 19.30
C LEU A 363 -9.88 -5.95 20.28
N LEU A 364 -10.61 -5.40 21.25
CA LEU A 364 -11.44 -6.13 22.19
C LEU A 364 -12.86 -5.54 22.19
N PRO A 365 -13.86 -6.20 22.75
CA PRO A 365 -15.19 -5.62 22.91
C PRO A 365 -15.13 -4.21 23.48
N TYR A 366 -15.63 -3.24 22.71
CA TYR A 366 -15.71 -1.81 23.05
C TYR A 366 -14.38 -1.09 23.34
N ARG A 367 -13.21 -1.73 23.07
CA ARG A 367 -11.89 -1.16 23.39
C ARG A 367 -10.88 -1.42 22.28
N ARG A 368 -10.02 -0.45 22.06
CA ARG A 368 -8.90 -0.52 21.12
C ARG A 368 -7.61 -0.16 21.85
N TYR A 369 -6.65 -1.06 21.84
CA TYR A 369 -5.33 -0.85 22.44
C TYR A 369 -4.26 -0.89 21.36
N ALA A 370 -3.12 -0.22 21.60
CA ALA A 370 -1.95 -0.39 20.78
C ALA A 370 -1.26 -1.74 21.06
N LYS A 371 -0.66 -2.34 20.04
CA LYS A 371 0.10 -3.59 20.20
C LYS A 371 1.30 -3.39 21.15
N ASN A 372 1.57 -4.36 22.02
CA ASN A 372 2.63 -4.30 23.06
C ASN A 372 3.99 -3.83 22.54
N GLY A 373 4.38 -4.21 21.31
CA GLY A 373 5.63 -3.74 20.69
C GLY A 373 5.69 -2.22 20.49
N ALA A 374 4.56 -1.55 20.15
CA ALA A 374 4.53 -0.09 20.04
C ALA A 374 4.65 0.58 21.40
N ILE A 375 4.00 0.02 22.42
CA ILE A 375 4.09 0.48 23.80
C ILE A 375 5.52 0.35 24.33
N GLY A 376 6.17 -0.80 24.10
CA GLY A 376 7.56 -1.02 24.53
C GLY A 376 8.53 -0.02 23.89
N ARG A 377 8.42 0.22 22.57
CA ARG A 377 9.26 1.23 21.88
C ARG A 377 9.01 2.66 22.37
N PHE A 378 7.77 2.98 22.73
CA PHE A 378 7.46 4.29 23.32
C PHE A 378 8.12 4.46 24.66
N ARG A 379 8.00 3.48 25.58
CA ARG A 379 8.63 3.51 26.90
C ARG A 379 10.14 3.62 26.80
N ALA A 380 10.76 2.75 26.02
CA ALA A 380 12.21 2.78 25.82
C ALA A 380 12.70 4.13 25.27
N TYR A 381 11.94 4.74 24.35
CA TYR A 381 12.28 6.06 23.82
C TYR A 381 12.16 7.15 24.90
N ILE A 382 11.09 7.18 25.69
CA ILE A 382 10.90 8.15 26.76
C ILE A 382 12.00 8.01 27.84
N GLU A 383 12.34 6.78 28.22
CA GLU A 383 13.44 6.48 29.15
C GLU A 383 14.80 6.94 28.59
N SER A 384 15.06 6.70 27.31
CA SER A 384 16.31 7.15 26.67
C SER A 384 16.43 8.67 26.61
N VAL A 385 15.33 9.38 26.38
CA VAL A 385 15.30 10.86 26.41
C VAL A 385 15.52 11.38 27.84
N ASP A 386 14.87 10.78 28.84
CA ASP A 386 15.03 11.16 30.25
C ASP A 386 16.50 11.00 30.69
N ALA A 387 17.12 9.87 30.34
CA ALA A 387 18.55 9.63 30.64
C ALA A 387 19.46 10.61 29.88
N ALA A 388 19.18 10.95 28.63
CA ALA A 388 19.95 11.90 27.85
C ALA A 388 19.90 13.33 28.46
N ILE A 389 18.72 13.75 28.94
CA ILE A 389 18.57 15.04 29.63
C ILE A 389 19.41 15.06 30.92
N ALA A 390 19.47 13.94 31.63
CA ALA A 390 20.28 13.82 32.88
C ALA A 390 21.78 14.03 32.67
N THR A 391 22.32 13.77 31.47
CA THR A 391 23.74 14.00 31.20
C THR A 391 24.13 15.49 31.16
N GLY A 392 23.15 16.38 30.97
CA GLY A 392 23.40 17.83 30.82
C GLY A 392 24.04 18.22 29.48
N GLU A 393 24.25 17.30 28.55
CA GLU A 393 24.78 17.59 27.22
C GLU A 393 23.78 18.34 26.36
N PRO A 394 24.25 19.17 25.40
CA PRO A 394 23.37 19.86 24.46
C PRO A 394 22.54 18.86 23.63
N LEU A 395 21.20 18.99 23.65
CA LEU A 395 20.29 18.13 22.94
C LEU A 395 19.43 18.91 21.90
N ASP A 396 19.06 18.25 20.82
CA ASP A 396 18.09 18.78 19.86
C ASP A 396 16.66 18.66 20.41
N TYR A 397 16.29 19.55 21.35
CA TYR A 397 14.96 19.56 21.95
C TYR A 397 13.82 19.70 20.94
N PRO A 398 13.90 20.52 19.87
CA PRO A 398 12.88 20.54 18.82
C PRO A 398 12.69 19.19 18.11
N GLY A 399 13.76 18.50 17.78
CA GLY A 399 13.71 17.17 17.18
C GLY A 399 13.14 16.11 18.14
N ILE A 400 13.53 16.17 19.42
CA ILE A 400 12.94 15.29 20.46
C ILE A 400 11.45 15.56 20.61
N LEU A 401 11.03 16.83 20.69
CA LEU A 401 9.61 17.21 20.77
C LEU A 401 8.81 16.67 19.59
N SER A 402 9.33 16.83 18.38
CA SER A 402 8.69 16.30 17.16
C SER A 402 8.48 14.79 17.25
N ARG A 403 9.48 14.04 17.71
CA ARG A 403 9.40 12.58 17.87
C ARG A 403 8.45 12.16 18.99
N ILE A 404 8.39 12.89 20.10
CA ILE A 404 7.40 12.67 21.18
C ILE A 404 5.98 12.89 20.63
N ASN A 405 5.73 14.04 19.98
CA ASN A 405 4.42 14.39 19.45
C ASN A 405 3.94 13.42 18.35
N SER A 406 4.85 12.93 17.51
CA SER A 406 4.54 11.89 16.52
C SER A 406 4.01 10.61 17.19
N ARG A 407 4.65 10.18 18.29
CA ARG A 407 4.21 9.00 19.06
C ARG A 407 2.90 9.23 19.82
N LEU A 408 2.74 10.39 20.45
CA LEU A 408 1.48 10.75 21.09
C LEU A 408 0.33 10.82 20.08
N GLY A 409 0.59 11.36 18.88
CA GLY A 409 -0.35 11.38 17.76
C GLY A 409 -0.81 9.98 17.34
N TYR A 410 0.09 8.98 17.36
CA TYR A 410 -0.28 7.59 17.14
C TYR A 410 -1.19 7.06 18.25
N PHE A 411 -0.82 7.25 19.53
CA PHE A 411 -1.55 6.70 20.67
C PHE A 411 -2.91 7.35 20.92
N GLN A 412 -3.18 8.57 20.41
CA GLN A 412 -4.50 9.22 20.56
C GLN A 412 -5.66 8.42 19.95
N HIS A 413 -5.36 7.47 19.05
CA HIS A 413 -6.33 6.59 18.42
C HIS A 413 -6.62 5.32 19.24
N PHE A 414 -5.99 5.17 20.41
CA PHE A 414 -6.05 4.00 21.27
C PHE A 414 -6.42 4.36 22.71
N SER A 415 -6.87 3.38 23.48
CA SER A 415 -7.25 3.56 24.90
C SER A 415 -6.02 3.50 25.83
N GLU A 416 -4.96 4.30 25.49
CA GLU A 416 -3.64 4.20 26.12
C GLU A 416 -3.26 5.36 27.04
N ILE A 417 -4.20 6.26 27.37
CA ILE A 417 -3.93 7.45 28.20
C ILE A 417 -3.24 7.08 29.53
N LYS A 418 -3.76 6.07 30.23
CA LYS A 418 -3.19 5.62 31.52
C LYS A 418 -1.77 5.08 31.37
N MET A 419 -1.48 4.39 30.26
CA MET A 419 -0.13 3.88 29.96
C MET A 419 0.83 5.04 29.70
N ILE A 420 0.43 6.04 28.92
CA ILE A 420 1.22 7.22 28.62
C ILE A 420 1.51 8.01 29.91
N GLU A 421 0.47 8.27 30.70
CA GLU A 421 0.56 8.94 32.00
C GLU A 421 1.57 8.27 32.92
N LYS A 422 1.44 6.94 33.10
CA LYS A 422 2.36 6.16 33.93
C LYS A 422 3.80 6.23 33.41
N THR A 423 4.00 6.16 32.08
CA THR A 423 5.33 6.23 31.47
C THR A 423 5.97 7.60 31.68
N ILE A 424 5.21 8.68 31.54
CA ILE A 424 5.73 10.04 31.75
C ILE A 424 5.95 10.32 33.25
N ALA A 425 5.07 9.80 34.11
CA ALA A 425 5.20 9.97 35.55
C ALA A 425 6.44 9.25 36.13
N SER A 426 6.93 8.20 35.49
CA SER A 426 8.15 7.49 35.89
C SER A 426 9.46 8.18 35.48
N THR A 427 9.42 9.28 34.73
CA THR A 427 10.60 10.08 34.35
C THR A 427 10.94 11.10 35.41
N HIS A 428 12.25 11.42 35.52
CA HIS A 428 12.75 12.39 36.49
C HIS A 428 13.05 13.74 35.83
N TYR A 429 13.73 13.77 34.68
CA TYR A 429 14.24 14.96 34.01
C TYR A 429 13.40 15.41 32.83
N LEU A 430 12.69 14.49 32.17
CA LEU A 430 11.88 14.80 31.00
C LEU A 430 10.86 15.91 31.27
N ARG A 431 10.23 15.87 32.45
CA ARG A 431 9.19 16.83 32.87
C ARG A 431 9.77 18.21 33.23
N ASP A 432 11.06 18.37 33.41
CA ASP A 432 11.68 19.67 33.61
C ASP A 432 11.73 20.43 32.27
N VAL A 433 11.91 19.74 31.17
CA VAL A 433 12.03 20.31 29.83
C VAL A 433 10.71 20.36 29.09
N PHE A 434 9.87 19.32 29.21
CA PHE A 434 8.63 19.19 28.45
C PHE A 434 7.40 19.27 29.37
N ALA A 435 6.36 19.99 28.89
CA ALA A 435 5.03 19.95 29.47
C ALA A 435 4.10 19.16 28.54
N PHE A 436 3.14 18.47 29.13
CA PHE A 436 2.16 17.65 28.40
C PHE A 436 0.74 18.19 28.63
N THR A 437 -0.11 18.12 27.60
CA THR A 437 -1.53 18.44 27.77
C THR A 437 -2.20 17.46 28.73
N LYS A 438 -3.31 17.86 29.37
CA LYS A 438 -4.04 17.00 30.35
C LYS A 438 -4.50 15.66 29.78
N ASP A 439 -4.75 15.60 28.48
CA ASP A 439 -5.16 14.42 27.73
C ASP A 439 -3.98 13.67 27.09
N TYR A 440 -2.74 14.11 27.35
CA TYR A 440 -1.50 13.56 26.79
C TYR A 440 -1.47 13.46 25.25
N LYS A 441 -2.24 14.29 24.55
CA LYS A 441 -2.21 14.30 23.08
C LYS A 441 -1.06 15.10 22.49
N LYS A 442 -0.49 16.02 23.27
CA LYS A 442 0.58 16.90 22.81
C LYS A 442 1.57 17.22 23.93
N ALA A 443 2.83 17.29 23.56
CA ALA A 443 3.91 17.84 24.36
C ALA A 443 4.33 19.22 23.80
N ILE A 444 4.87 20.08 24.70
CA ILE A 444 5.48 21.38 24.37
C ILE A 444 6.77 21.52 25.16
N ILE A 445 7.74 22.28 24.64
CA ILE A 445 8.93 22.69 25.40
C ILE A 445 8.49 23.75 26.40
N LYS A 446 8.88 23.58 27.66
CA LYS A 446 8.64 24.59 28.69
C LYS A 446 9.46 25.84 28.40
N PRO A 447 8.89 27.04 28.57
CA PRO A 447 9.66 28.27 28.48
C PRO A 447 10.81 28.23 29.53
N ILE A 448 12.02 28.53 29.08
CA ILE A 448 13.14 28.69 30.00
C ILE A 448 12.85 29.96 30.83
N VAL A 449 12.40 29.77 32.06
CA VAL A 449 12.35 30.88 33.03
C VAL A 449 13.79 31.21 33.36
N LYS A 450 14.27 32.33 32.82
CA LYS A 450 15.60 32.89 33.16
C LYS A 450 15.59 33.42 34.58
#